data_7449a3c70cc5bf0645418aff620dbbad
#
_entry.id   7449a3c70cc5bf0645418aff620dbbad
#
_cell.length_a   1.000
_cell.length_b   1.000
_cell.length_c   1.000
_cell.angle_alpha   90.00
_cell.angle_beta   90.00
_cell.angle_gamma   90.00
#
_symmetry.space_group_name_H-M   'P 1'
#
loop_
_entity.id
_entity.type
_entity.pdbx_description
1 polymer ?
#
loop_
_entity_poly.entity_id
_entity_poly.type
_entity_poly.pdbx_seq_one_letter_code
_entity_poly.pdbx_strand_id
1 'polypeptide(L)'
;MISSIFAMLPNGSIGHKNSLPWKGQKYKEIARRDMEHFKNVTEGKSVVMGYNTFESLNFKPLKNRLNHFIITSRDLPLNLPDNVIKINICDFIDKFKDSEEEVVCIGGSMLYDTLLKYSKVVYRSIFYIEE
;
A
#
# COMPACT_ATOMS: atom_id res chain seq x y z
N MET A 1 9.69 1.02 11.74
CA MET A 1 10.36 0.97 10.43
C MET A 1 9.34 1.09 9.31
N ILE A 2 9.76 1.66 8.19
CA ILE A 2 8.91 1.75 7.00
C ILE A 2 9.25 0.58 6.09
N SER A 3 8.23 -0.06 5.53
CA SER A 3 8.38 -1.07 4.49
C SER A 3 7.43 -0.73 3.34
N SER A 4 7.63 -1.35 2.21
CA SER A 4 6.76 -1.15 1.04
C SER A 4 6.39 -2.49 0.44
N ILE A 5 5.16 -2.59 -0.07
CA ILE A 5 4.69 -3.77 -0.78
C ILE A 5 4.07 -3.36 -2.11
N PHE A 6 4.49 -4.02 -3.17
CA PHE A 6 3.93 -3.80 -4.50
C PHE A 6 4.13 -5.00 -5.40
N ALA A 7 3.31 -5.08 -6.45
CA ALA A 7 3.43 -6.08 -7.50
C ALA A 7 4.00 -5.41 -8.76
N MET A 8 4.84 -6.13 -9.49
CA MET A 8 5.45 -5.62 -10.72
C MET A 8 5.57 -6.71 -11.77
N LEU A 9 5.60 -6.31 -13.02
CA LEU A 9 5.91 -7.22 -14.13
C LEU A 9 7.42 -7.42 -14.23
N PRO A 10 7.89 -8.49 -14.92
CA PRO A 10 9.33 -8.75 -15.03
C PRO A 10 10.14 -7.61 -15.63
N ASN A 11 9.51 -6.73 -16.42
CA ASN A 11 10.18 -5.57 -17.00
C ASN A 11 10.29 -4.37 -16.06
N GLY A 12 9.88 -4.52 -14.80
CA GLY A 12 9.91 -3.45 -13.83
C GLY A 12 8.67 -2.58 -13.80
N SER A 13 7.69 -2.83 -14.67
CA SER A 13 6.45 -2.07 -14.67
C SER A 13 5.62 -2.38 -13.44
N ILE A 14 5.06 -1.33 -12.82
CA ILE A 14 4.13 -1.46 -11.70
C ILE A 14 2.71 -1.34 -12.27
N GLY A 15 1.79 -2.17 -11.77
CA GLY A 15 0.39 -2.09 -12.18
C GLY A 15 -0.20 -0.71 -11.89
N HIS A 16 -1.10 -0.26 -12.75
CA HIS A 16 -1.78 1.01 -12.55
C HIS A 16 -2.62 1.00 -11.28
N LYS A 17 -2.72 2.15 -10.64
CA LYS A 17 -3.26 2.30 -9.29
C LYS A 17 -4.63 1.69 -9.04
N ASN A 18 -5.51 1.63 -10.05
CA ASN A 18 -6.87 1.11 -9.89
C ASN A 18 -7.16 -0.08 -10.78
N SER A 19 -6.16 -0.61 -11.46
CA SER A 19 -6.36 -1.76 -12.33
C SER A 19 -5.06 -2.52 -12.50
N LEU A 20 -5.18 -3.81 -12.68
CA LEU A 20 -4.07 -4.64 -13.08
C LEU A 20 -3.93 -4.55 -14.61
N PRO A 21 -2.70 -4.63 -15.14
CA PRO A 21 -2.48 -4.53 -16.58
C PRO A 21 -2.96 -5.74 -17.38
N TRP A 22 -3.58 -6.71 -16.71
CA TRP A 22 -4.04 -7.94 -17.35
C TRP A 22 -5.51 -8.20 -17.02
N LYS A 23 -6.16 -8.92 -17.91
CA LYS A 23 -7.58 -9.30 -17.79
C LYS A 23 -7.74 -10.76 -18.21
N GLY A 24 -8.81 -11.42 -17.73
CA GLY A 24 -9.16 -12.77 -18.09
C GLY A 24 -8.94 -13.79 -16.99
N GLN A 25 -9.39 -15.01 -17.23
CA GLN A 25 -9.40 -16.09 -16.22
C GLN A 25 -8.00 -16.43 -15.69
N LYS A 26 -7.02 -16.47 -16.56
CA LYS A 26 -5.63 -16.76 -16.22
C LYS A 26 -5.07 -15.74 -15.21
N TYR A 27 -5.44 -14.48 -15.39
CA TYR A 27 -4.94 -13.39 -14.55
C TYR A 27 -5.69 -13.24 -13.23
N LYS A 28 -6.93 -13.72 -13.15
CA LYS A 28 -7.69 -13.70 -11.90
C LYS A 28 -7.00 -14.52 -10.82
N GLU A 29 -6.40 -15.64 -11.18
CA GLU A 29 -5.70 -16.47 -10.22
C GLU A 29 -4.43 -15.82 -9.72
N ILE A 30 -3.68 -15.14 -10.60
CA ILE A 30 -2.50 -14.37 -10.24
C ILE A 30 -2.90 -13.22 -9.29
N ALA A 31 -3.96 -12.51 -9.62
CA ALA A 31 -4.46 -11.40 -8.79
C ALA A 31 -4.89 -11.89 -7.40
N ARG A 32 -5.52 -13.05 -7.32
CA ARG A 32 -5.93 -13.64 -6.04
C ARG A 32 -4.71 -13.98 -5.18
N ARG A 33 -3.67 -14.56 -5.76
CA ARG A 33 -2.43 -14.88 -5.04
C ARG A 33 -1.75 -13.62 -4.54
N ASP A 34 -1.75 -12.56 -5.34
CA ASP A 34 -1.20 -11.28 -4.93
C ASP A 34 -1.98 -10.67 -3.77
N MET A 35 -3.30 -10.75 -3.79
CA MET A 35 -4.14 -10.28 -2.69
C MET A 35 -3.90 -11.07 -1.41
N GLU A 36 -3.70 -12.38 -1.50
CA GLU A 36 -3.36 -13.20 -0.35
C GLU A 36 -1.99 -12.81 0.21
N HIS A 37 -1.01 -12.59 -0.63
CA HIS A 37 0.32 -12.14 -0.22
C HIS A 37 0.24 -10.77 0.48
N PHE A 38 -0.47 -9.83 -0.12
CA PHE A 38 -0.72 -8.52 0.44
C PHE A 38 -1.36 -8.62 1.83
N LYS A 39 -2.40 -9.43 1.93
CA LYS A 39 -3.08 -9.66 3.21
C LYS A 39 -2.13 -10.24 4.25
N ASN A 40 -1.36 -11.25 3.90
CA ASN A 40 -0.45 -11.91 4.82
C ASN A 40 0.65 -10.97 5.31
N VAL A 41 1.18 -10.13 4.42
CA VAL A 41 2.25 -9.18 4.77
C VAL A 41 1.72 -8.06 5.67
N THR A 42 0.51 -7.55 5.41
CA THR A 42 0.01 -6.36 6.10
C THR A 42 -0.86 -6.67 7.32
N GLU A 43 -1.34 -7.89 7.48
CA GLU A 43 -2.24 -8.24 8.59
C GLU A 43 -1.57 -8.03 9.95
N GLY A 44 -2.27 -7.36 10.85
CA GLY A 44 -1.76 -7.06 12.17
C GLY A 44 -0.77 -5.91 12.23
N LYS A 45 -0.48 -5.27 11.11
CA LYS A 45 0.44 -4.13 11.00
C LYS A 45 -0.31 -2.85 10.66
N SER A 46 0.36 -1.71 10.80
CA SER A 46 -0.14 -0.45 10.28
C SER A 46 0.21 -0.30 8.80
N VAL A 47 -0.62 0.43 8.07
CA VAL A 47 -0.39 0.72 6.65
C VAL A 47 -0.36 2.22 6.42
N VAL A 48 0.35 2.65 5.38
CA VAL A 48 0.37 4.04 4.93
C VAL A 48 0.04 4.09 3.46
N MET A 49 -0.78 5.05 3.07
CA MET A 49 -1.26 5.18 1.69
C MET A 49 -1.52 6.64 1.36
N GLY A 50 -1.58 6.94 0.05
CA GLY A 50 -2.03 8.24 -0.42
C GLY A 50 -3.55 8.34 -0.45
N TYR A 51 -4.04 9.57 -0.68
CA TYR A 51 -5.48 9.82 -0.72
C TYR A 51 -6.18 8.99 -1.79
N ASN A 52 -5.62 8.94 -3.01
CA ASN A 52 -6.27 8.21 -4.10
C ASN A 52 -6.38 6.70 -3.81
N THR A 53 -5.40 6.14 -3.12
CA THR A 53 -5.46 4.73 -2.71
C THR A 53 -6.58 4.52 -1.71
N PHE A 54 -6.71 5.41 -0.72
CA PHE A 54 -7.77 5.32 0.26
C PHE A 54 -9.15 5.52 -0.39
N GLU A 55 -9.26 6.44 -1.34
CA GLU A 55 -10.49 6.62 -2.13
C GLU A 55 -10.85 5.34 -2.89
N SER A 56 -9.87 4.64 -3.45
CA SER A 56 -10.11 3.38 -4.15
C SER A 56 -10.63 2.28 -3.24
N LEU A 57 -10.40 2.39 -1.93
CA LEU A 57 -10.97 1.52 -0.92
C LEU A 57 -12.35 2.00 -0.46
N ASN A 58 -12.95 2.98 -1.15
CA ASN A 58 -14.20 3.62 -0.77
C ASN A 58 -14.14 4.25 0.62
N PHE A 59 -12.97 4.77 1.01
CA PHE A 59 -12.72 5.36 2.32
C PHE A 59 -13.00 4.40 3.49
N LYS A 60 -12.84 3.10 3.26
CA LYS A 60 -13.04 2.08 4.29
C LYS A 60 -11.69 1.48 4.70
N PRO A 61 -11.37 1.46 5.98
CA PRO A 61 -10.13 0.84 6.43
C PRO A 61 -10.14 -0.66 6.19
N LEU A 62 -8.95 -1.21 6.01
CA LEU A 62 -8.78 -2.66 5.87
C LEU A 62 -8.98 -3.33 7.23
N LYS A 63 -9.56 -4.53 7.21
CA LYS A 63 -9.78 -5.30 8.43
C LYS A 63 -8.45 -5.86 8.97
N ASN A 64 -8.36 -5.98 10.28
CA ASN A 64 -7.20 -6.60 10.95
C ASN A 64 -5.88 -5.85 10.72
N ARG A 65 -5.94 -4.54 10.53
CA ARG A 65 -4.76 -3.66 10.54
C ARG A 65 -4.84 -2.75 11.74
N LEU A 66 -3.67 -2.33 12.26
CA LEU A 66 -3.61 -1.48 13.44
C LEU A 66 -4.07 -0.06 13.09
N ASN A 67 -3.28 0.65 12.31
CA ASN A 67 -3.57 2.03 11.92
C ASN A 67 -3.45 2.20 10.41
N HIS A 68 -4.19 3.17 9.89
CA HIS A 68 -4.16 3.55 8.48
C HIS A 68 -3.71 5.01 8.41
N PHE A 69 -2.47 5.25 7.99
CA PHE A 69 -1.95 6.60 7.83
C PHE A 69 -2.22 7.07 6.41
N ILE A 70 -2.89 8.21 6.28
CA ILE A 70 -3.25 8.77 4.98
C ILE A 70 -2.40 10.01 4.73
N ILE A 71 -1.51 9.93 3.76
CA ILE A 71 -0.63 11.05 3.39
C ILE A 71 -1.39 11.95 2.43
N THR A 72 -1.89 13.06 2.92
CA THR A 72 -2.66 14.01 2.12
C THR A 72 -2.79 15.35 2.82
N SER A 73 -2.97 16.41 2.04
CA SER A 73 -3.38 17.72 2.54
C SER A 73 -4.90 17.92 2.40
N ARG A 74 -5.59 17.00 1.73
CA ARG A 74 -7.05 17.08 1.54
C ARG A 74 -7.78 16.68 2.81
N ASP A 75 -8.99 17.19 2.96
CA ASP A 75 -9.88 16.75 4.03
C ASP A 75 -10.38 15.35 3.76
N LEU A 76 -10.41 14.54 4.82
CA LEU A 76 -10.98 13.19 4.75
C LEU A 76 -12.47 13.24 5.04
N PRO A 77 -13.25 12.21 4.63
CA PRO A 77 -14.66 12.11 5.00
C PRO A 77 -14.85 12.16 6.52
N LEU A 78 -16.03 12.63 6.95
CA LEU A 78 -16.38 12.67 8.36
C LEU A 78 -16.71 11.26 8.87
N ASN A 79 -16.61 11.08 10.19
CA ASN A 79 -17.01 9.85 10.88
C ASN A 79 -16.17 8.61 10.50
N LEU A 80 -14.89 8.81 10.20
CA LEU A 80 -13.97 7.70 10.02
C LEU A 80 -13.56 7.11 11.38
N PRO A 81 -13.20 5.82 11.42
CA PRO A 81 -12.70 5.21 12.66
C PRO A 81 -11.43 5.89 13.18
N ASP A 82 -11.18 5.75 14.48
CA ASP A 82 -10.03 6.36 15.13
C ASP A 82 -8.69 5.84 14.61
N ASN A 83 -8.66 4.66 14.00
CA ASN A 83 -7.45 4.09 13.42
C ASN A 83 -7.17 4.57 11.99
N VAL A 84 -7.88 5.59 11.50
CA VAL A 84 -7.58 6.28 10.25
C VAL A 84 -7.02 7.65 10.62
N ILE A 85 -5.75 7.89 10.27
CA ILE A 85 -4.99 9.04 10.73
C ILE A 85 -4.43 9.81 9.54
N LYS A 86 -4.82 11.07 9.41
CA LYS A 86 -4.25 11.96 8.41
C LYS A 86 -2.92 12.50 8.90
N ILE A 87 -1.89 12.46 8.07
CA ILE A 87 -0.55 12.91 8.44
C ILE A 87 0.17 13.43 7.19
N ASN A 88 1.08 14.39 7.36
CA ASN A 88 1.92 14.81 6.24
C ASN A 88 3.15 13.90 6.11
N ILE A 89 3.78 13.94 4.93
CA ILE A 89 4.86 13.02 4.61
C ILE A 89 6.09 13.22 5.50
N CYS A 90 6.42 14.46 5.83
CA CYS A 90 7.60 14.75 6.65
C CYS A 90 7.42 14.22 8.07
N ASP A 91 6.27 14.45 8.67
CA ASP A 91 5.96 13.97 10.02
C ASP A 91 5.91 12.45 10.04
N PHE A 92 5.37 11.84 8.99
CA PHE A 92 5.32 10.38 8.88
C PHE A 92 6.72 9.78 8.86
N ILE A 93 7.60 10.31 8.02
CA ILE A 93 8.98 9.81 7.91
C ILE A 93 9.71 9.97 9.23
N ASP A 94 9.64 11.15 9.85
CA ASP A 94 10.30 11.41 11.11
C ASP A 94 9.83 10.46 12.22
N LYS A 95 8.55 10.14 12.23
CA LYS A 95 7.96 9.27 13.26
C LYS A 95 8.34 7.80 13.08
N PHE A 96 8.40 7.32 11.85
CA PHE A 96 8.46 5.88 11.60
C PHE A 96 9.77 5.36 10.99
N LYS A 97 10.64 6.20 10.46
CA LYS A 97 11.87 5.72 9.79
C LYS A 97 12.76 4.89 10.71
N ASP A 98 12.80 5.21 12.00
CA ASP A 98 13.61 4.51 13.00
C ASP A 98 12.75 3.85 14.09
N SER A 99 11.45 3.71 13.86
CA SER A 99 10.53 3.10 14.80
C SER A 99 10.63 1.58 14.78
N GLU A 100 10.36 0.95 15.92
CA GLU A 100 10.23 -0.50 16.00
C GLU A 100 8.93 -0.99 15.36
N GLU A 101 7.89 -0.14 15.33
CA GLU A 101 6.64 -0.47 14.65
C GLU A 101 6.85 -0.48 13.14
N GLU A 102 6.40 -1.56 12.48
CA GLU A 102 6.44 -1.64 11.03
C GLU A 102 5.19 -1.01 10.43
N VAL A 103 5.38 -0.04 9.53
CA VAL A 103 4.28 0.55 8.75
C VAL A 103 4.54 0.25 7.28
N VAL A 104 3.57 -0.39 6.62
CA VAL A 104 3.72 -0.88 5.25
C VAL A 104 3.09 0.12 4.28
N CYS A 105 3.89 0.63 3.33
CA CYS A 105 3.39 1.49 2.27
C CYS A 105 2.69 0.65 1.21
N ILE A 106 1.41 0.96 0.97
CA ILE A 106 0.57 0.22 0.02
C ILE A 106 0.18 1.02 -1.23
N GLY A 107 0.74 2.19 -1.42
CA GLY A 107 0.57 2.96 -2.66
C GLY A 107 0.06 4.38 -2.44
N GLY A 108 -0.08 5.19 -3.48
CA GLY A 108 0.24 4.83 -4.87
C GLY A 108 1.66 5.16 -5.31
N SER A 109 1.81 5.29 -6.62
CA SER A 109 3.12 5.42 -7.27
C SER A 109 3.99 6.54 -6.70
N MET A 110 3.43 7.72 -6.49
CA MET A 110 4.18 8.85 -5.92
C MET A 110 4.66 8.55 -4.50
N LEU A 111 3.83 7.89 -3.71
CA LEU A 111 4.18 7.56 -2.35
C LEU A 111 5.26 6.46 -2.31
N TYR A 112 5.17 5.48 -3.20
CA TYR A 112 6.24 4.50 -3.35
C TYR A 112 7.58 5.17 -3.67
N ASP A 113 7.60 6.08 -4.64
CA ASP A 113 8.83 6.78 -5.01
C ASP A 113 9.45 7.51 -3.82
N THR A 114 8.62 8.13 -3.00
CA THR A 114 9.09 8.88 -1.84
C THR A 114 9.56 7.96 -0.71
N LEU A 115 8.80 6.91 -0.40
CA LEU A 115 9.07 6.07 0.76
C LEU A 115 10.01 4.90 0.49
N LEU A 116 10.24 4.54 -0.76
CA LEU A 116 11.09 3.40 -1.09
C LEU A 116 12.49 3.56 -0.51
N LYS A 117 13.08 4.73 -0.60
CA LYS A 117 14.42 5.00 -0.06
C LYS A 117 14.50 4.93 1.47
N TYR A 118 13.37 5.05 2.16
CA TYR A 118 13.29 4.90 3.61
C TYR A 118 12.82 3.50 4.03
N SER A 119 12.47 2.65 3.08
CA SER A 119 11.96 1.32 3.35
C SER A 119 13.13 0.37 3.65
N LYS A 120 13.09 -0.23 4.84
CA LYS A 120 14.09 -1.24 5.23
C LYS A 120 13.78 -2.60 4.63
N VAL A 121 12.50 -2.86 4.33
CA VAL A 121 12.05 -4.10 3.71
C VAL A 121 11.15 -3.73 2.54
N VAL A 122 11.34 -4.39 1.43
CA VAL A 122 10.49 -4.24 0.24
C VAL A 122 9.93 -5.62 -0.09
N TYR A 123 8.62 -5.72 0.04
CA TYR A 123 7.88 -6.93 -0.33
C TYR A 123 7.40 -6.76 -1.76
N ARG A 124 7.79 -7.61 -2.65
CA ARG A 124 7.37 -7.50 -4.04
C ARG A 124 7.01 -8.86 -4.60
N SER A 125 6.00 -8.84 -5.48
CA SER A 125 5.61 -9.99 -6.28
C SER A 125 5.95 -9.70 -7.73
N ILE A 126 6.61 -10.62 -8.40
CA ILE A 126 6.92 -10.50 -9.82
C ILE A 126 6.06 -11.53 -10.53
N PHE A 127 5.26 -11.07 -11.49
CA PHE A 127 4.38 -11.93 -12.25
C PHE A 127 4.97 -12.19 -13.63
N TYR A 128 5.07 -13.46 -13.99
CA TYR A 128 5.50 -13.91 -15.31
C TYR A 128 4.26 -14.26 -16.11
N ILE A 129 4.06 -13.57 -17.20
CA ILE A 129 2.93 -13.79 -18.07
C ILE A 129 3.45 -14.46 -19.34
N GLU A 130 3.02 -15.70 -19.57
CA GLU A 130 3.31 -16.41 -20.81
C GLU A 130 2.27 -16.02 -21.85
N GLU A 131 2.72 -15.59 -22.99
CA GLU A 131 1.84 -15.27 -24.11
C GLU A 131 1.49 -16.51 -24.91
#